data_3986ba85f74155b5492d7d0f544ab572
#
_entry.id   3986ba85f74155b5492d7d0f544ab572
#
_cell.length_a   1.000
_cell.length_b   1.000
_cell.length_c   1.000
_cell.angle_alpha   90.00
_cell.angle_beta   90.00
_cell.angle_gamma   90.00
#
_symmetry.space_group_name_H-M   'P 1'
#
loop_
_entity.id
_entity.type
_entity.pdbx_description
1 polymer ?
#
loop_
_entity_poly.entity_id
_entity_poly.type
_entity_poly.pdbx_seq_one_letter_code
_entity_poly.pdbx_strand_id
1 'polypeptide(L)'
;AKDLILDGEEVAVKVLRTNYQTDPIAVARFQREAKAMADLDHPHIVRISDIGEEDGQQYLAMEYVAGLDLKRYIKEKSPISNEEAVRIMGQILLAMRLAHTRGIVHRDLKPQNVLLTPDGNAKVTDFGIAVAFAETSLTQTNSMLGSVHYLSPEQARGSKATIQSDIYAMGIIFYEMLTGHIPYDGDSAVTIALQH
;
A
#
# COMPACT_ATOMS: atom_id res chain seq x y z
N ALA A 1 6.04 -3.70 17.93
CA ALA A 1 6.90 -3.05 18.93
C ALA A 1 6.06 -2.20 19.89
N LYS A 2 6.65 -1.75 20.97
CA LYS A 2 6.03 -0.78 21.90
C LYS A 2 6.82 0.51 21.86
N ASP A 3 6.12 1.62 21.75
CA ASP A 3 6.71 2.94 21.79
C ASP A 3 6.85 3.38 23.24
N LEU A 4 8.09 3.57 23.68
CA LEU A 4 8.37 3.99 25.08
C LEU A 4 8.09 5.47 25.32
N ILE A 5 7.99 6.28 24.25
CA ILE A 5 7.68 7.71 24.32
C ILE A 5 6.17 7.93 24.44
N LEU A 6 5.38 7.06 23.82
CA LEU A 6 3.91 7.08 23.82
C LEU A 6 3.32 6.11 24.87
N ASP A 7 3.83 6.10 26.08
CA ASP A 7 3.33 5.28 27.21
C ASP A 7 3.18 3.77 26.88
N GLY A 8 4.02 3.25 26.00
CA GLY A 8 4.01 1.84 25.64
C GLY A 8 2.93 1.45 24.63
N GLU A 9 2.37 2.39 23.88
CA GLU A 9 1.48 2.08 22.76
C GLU A 9 2.13 1.11 21.78
N GLU A 10 1.34 0.20 21.24
CA GLU A 10 1.81 -0.73 20.24
C GLU A 10 1.97 -0.02 18.90
N VAL A 11 3.13 -0.16 18.29
CA VAL A 11 3.45 0.38 16.97
C VAL A 11 3.92 -0.72 16.02
N ALA A 12 3.63 -0.55 14.75
CA ALA A 12 4.21 -1.35 13.68
C ALA A 12 5.50 -0.68 13.20
N VAL A 13 6.59 -1.44 13.15
CA VAL A 13 7.88 -0.92 12.67
C VAL A 13 8.23 -1.59 11.36
N LYS A 14 8.50 -0.78 10.34
CA LYS A 14 8.97 -1.22 9.04
C LYS A 14 10.42 -0.78 8.86
N VAL A 15 11.29 -1.75 8.60
CA VAL A 15 12.72 -1.52 8.42
C VAL A 15 13.05 -1.63 6.93
N LEU A 16 13.83 -0.66 6.42
CA LEU A 16 14.33 -0.70 5.05
C LEU A 16 15.33 -1.85 4.88
N ARG A 17 15.19 -2.63 3.82
CA ARG A 17 16.09 -3.76 3.56
C ARG A 17 17.53 -3.28 3.38
N THR A 18 18.49 -4.08 3.87
CA THR A 18 19.93 -3.80 3.91
C THR A 18 20.52 -3.42 2.54
N ASN A 19 20.00 -3.97 1.44
CA ASN A 19 20.49 -3.72 0.08
C ASN A 19 20.34 -2.25 -0.36
N TYR A 20 19.42 -1.50 0.26
CA TYR A 20 19.13 -0.10 -0.07
C TYR A 20 19.76 0.90 0.87
N GLN A 21 20.31 0.43 2.00
CA GLN A 21 20.90 1.30 3.02
C GLN A 21 22.29 1.83 2.65
N THR A 22 22.95 1.18 1.71
CA THR A 22 24.29 1.56 1.24
C THR A 22 24.28 2.63 0.14
N ASP A 23 23.10 2.93 -0.43
CA ASP A 23 22.94 3.97 -1.45
C ASP A 23 22.42 5.27 -0.81
N PRO A 24 23.25 6.33 -0.71
CA PRO A 24 22.83 7.60 -0.11
C PRO A 24 21.64 8.25 -0.83
N ILE A 25 21.51 8.06 -2.14
CA ILE A 25 20.41 8.62 -2.95
C ILE A 25 19.12 7.91 -2.59
N ALA A 26 19.15 6.58 -2.47
CA ALA A 26 18.02 5.77 -2.06
C ALA A 26 17.53 6.14 -0.64
N VAL A 27 18.45 6.29 0.29
CA VAL A 27 18.15 6.70 1.68
C VAL A 27 17.51 8.08 1.72
N ALA A 28 18.07 9.07 1.01
CA ALA A 28 17.54 10.43 0.97
C ALA A 28 16.13 10.46 0.34
N ARG A 29 15.89 9.66 -0.69
CA ARG A 29 14.57 9.52 -1.31
C ARG A 29 13.56 8.90 -0.37
N PHE A 30 13.93 7.83 0.31
CA PHE A 30 13.11 7.19 1.33
C PHE A 30 12.69 8.16 2.43
N GLN A 31 13.66 8.90 2.99
CA GLN A 31 13.40 9.87 4.06
C GLN A 31 12.46 10.99 3.61
N ARG A 32 12.66 11.51 2.40
CA ARG A 32 11.81 12.56 1.84
C ARG A 32 10.37 12.09 1.60
N GLU A 33 10.20 10.92 1.00
CA GLU A 33 8.88 10.34 0.73
C GLU A 33 8.16 9.94 2.03
N ALA A 34 8.90 9.37 2.98
CA ALA A 34 8.37 9.02 4.29
C ALA A 34 7.90 10.26 5.07
N LYS A 35 8.66 11.36 5.01
CA LYS A 35 8.28 12.62 5.64
C LYS A 35 7.01 13.22 5.02
N ALA A 36 6.89 13.18 3.70
CA ALA A 36 5.68 13.64 3.02
C ALA A 36 4.45 12.84 3.44
N MET A 37 4.60 11.53 3.64
CA MET A 37 3.50 10.69 4.12
C MET A 37 3.20 10.86 5.61
N ALA A 38 4.20 11.18 6.42
CA ALA A 38 4.00 11.49 7.85
C ALA A 38 3.11 12.72 8.06
N ASP A 39 3.07 13.61 7.07
CA ASP A 39 2.20 14.80 7.07
C ASP A 39 0.74 14.48 6.68
N LEU A 40 0.44 13.25 6.23
CA LEU A 40 -0.92 12.82 5.94
C LEU A 40 -1.64 12.42 7.23
N ASP A 41 -2.53 13.29 7.69
CA ASP A 41 -3.40 13.04 8.84
C ASP A 41 -4.84 12.81 8.36
N HIS A 42 -5.27 11.56 8.37
CA HIS A 42 -6.60 11.16 7.90
C HIS A 42 -7.06 9.89 8.61
N PRO A 43 -8.35 9.77 8.98
CA PRO A 43 -8.88 8.59 9.67
C PRO A 43 -8.77 7.29 8.87
N HIS A 44 -8.63 7.38 7.54
CA HIS A 44 -8.49 6.21 6.65
C HIS A 44 -7.09 6.06 6.04
N ILE A 45 -6.09 6.68 6.65
CA ILE A 45 -4.66 6.48 6.35
C ILE A 45 -3.95 6.08 7.63
N VAL A 46 -3.14 5.02 7.56
CA VAL A 46 -2.30 4.61 8.70
C VAL A 46 -1.31 5.73 9.00
N ARG A 47 -1.32 6.18 10.25
CA ARG A 47 -0.46 7.28 10.69
C ARG A 47 0.97 6.82 10.90
N ILE A 48 1.92 7.56 10.36
CA ILE A 48 3.34 7.42 10.66
C ILE A 48 3.66 8.25 11.91
N SER A 49 4.17 7.60 12.95
CA SER A 49 4.49 8.25 14.22
C SER A 49 5.96 8.66 14.32
N ASP A 50 6.86 7.93 13.66
CA ASP A 50 8.29 8.23 13.70
C ASP A 50 9.00 7.72 12.44
N ILE A 51 10.07 8.42 12.06
CA ILE A 51 10.98 8.08 10.98
C ILE A 51 12.39 8.25 11.53
N GLY A 52 13.20 7.22 11.47
CA GLY A 52 14.52 7.29 12.04
C GLY A 52 15.52 6.33 11.44
N GLU A 53 16.70 6.39 12.02
CA GLU A 53 17.82 5.50 11.72
C GLU A 53 18.39 4.97 13.04
N GLU A 54 18.59 3.68 13.12
CA GLU A 54 19.24 3.01 14.23
C GLU A 54 20.21 1.96 13.70
N ASP A 55 21.45 1.99 14.16
CA ASP A 55 22.53 1.09 13.72
C ASP A 55 22.71 1.03 12.19
N GLY A 56 22.55 2.19 11.52
CA GLY A 56 22.61 2.28 10.05
C GLY A 56 21.35 1.78 9.32
N GLN A 57 20.32 1.39 10.05
CA GLN A 57 19.06 0.93 9.47
C GLN A 57 17.99 2.01 9.50
N GLN A 58 17.44 2.33 8.33
CA GLN A 58 16.29 3.23 8.21
C GLN A 58 15.02 2.51 8.62
N TYR A 59 14.17 3.16 9.42
CA TYR A 59 12.89 2.60 9.84
C TYR A 59 11.75 3.62 9.79
N LEU A 60 10.53 3.09 9.73
CA LEU A 60 9.28 3.80 9.95
C LEU A 60 8.56 3.16 11.12
N ALA A 61 8.11 3.97 12.08
CA ALA A 61 7.14 3.54 13.07
C ALA A 61 5.76 4.11 12.69
N MET A 62 4.75 3.27 12.75
CA MET A 62 3.38 3.64 12.40
C MET A 62 2.40 3.06 13.40
N GLU A 63 1.18 3.62 13.43
CA GLU A 63 0.12 3.06 14.27
C GLU A 63 -0.07 1.57 13.96
N TYR A 64 -0.28 0.78 15.00
CA TYR A 64 -0.65 -0.61 14.86
C TYR A 64 -2.16 -0.74 14.69
N VAL A 65 -2.59 -1.35 13.61
CA VAL A 65 -4.01 -1.62 13.36
C VAL A 65 -4.27 -3.10 13.65
N ALA A 66 -5.03 -3.36 14.73
CA ALA A 66 -5.41 -4.70 15.12
C ALA A 66 -6.61 -5.17 14.29
N GLY A 67 -6.32 -5.84 13.17
CA GLY A 67 -7.36 -6.33 12.27
C GLY A 67 -6.77 -7.08 11.09
N LEU A 68 -7.63 -7.44 10.15
CA LEU A 68 -7.25 -8.10 8.91
C LEU A 68 -6.91 -7.07 7.84
N ASP A 69 -6.04 -7.43 6.90
CA ASP A 69 -5.99 -6.71 5.63
C ASP A 69 -7.23 -7.05 4.76
N LEU A 70 -7.54 -6.17 3.83
CA LEU A 70 -8.73 -6.32 2.97
C LEU A 70 -8.66 -7.58 2.10
N LYS A 71 -7.48 -7.98 1.66
CA LYS A 71 -7.31 -9.21 0.85
C LYS A 71 -7.76 -10.43 1.62
N ARG A 72 -7.31 -10.54 2.85
CA ARG A 72 -7.68 -11.64 3.74
C ARG A 72 -9.16 -11.58 4.09
N TYR A 73 -9.69 -10.39 4.33
CA TYR A 73 -11.12 -10.19 4.60
C TYR A 73 -11.99 -10.63 3.41
N ILE A 74 -11.64 -10.24 2.19
CA ILE A 74 -12.35 -10.69 0.97
C ILE A 74 -12.32 -12.22 0.89
N LYS A 75 -11.16 -12.83 1.11
CA LYS A 75 -10.98 -14.28 1.04
C LYS A 75 -11.84 -15.04 2.06
N GLU A 76 -11.95 -14.50 3.28
CA GLU A 76 -12.68 -15.15 4.37
C GLU A 76 -14.19 -14.86 4.36
N LYS A 77 -14.61 -13.69 3.85
CA LYS A 77 -15.98 -13.18 3.95
C LYS A 77 -16.72 -13.05 2.63
N SER A 78 -16.06 -13.36 1.51
CA SER A 78 -16.73 -13.28 0.19
C SER A 78 -17.95 -14.20 0.10
N PRO A 79 -19.03 -13.74 -0.53
CA PRO A 79 -19.23 -12.42 -1.13
C PRO A 79 -19.49 -11.32 -0.09
N ILE A 80 -18.82 -10.19 -0.27
CA ILE A 80 -19.10 -9.00 0.53
C ILE A 80 -20.36 -8.33 -0.03
N SER A 81 -21.23 -7.82 0.86
CA SER A 81 -22.42 -7.09 0.41
C SER A 81 -22.05 -5.83 -0.37
N ASN A 82 -22.89 -5.42 -1.32
CA ASN A 82 -22.66 -4.21 -2.08
C ASN A 82 -22.54 -2.98 -1.18
N GLU A 83 -23.36 -2.91 -0.14
CA GLU A 83 -23.34 -1.81 0.83
C GLU A 83 -22.01 -1.72 1.56
N GLU A 84 -21.47 -2.83 2.00
CA GLU A 84 -20.18 -2.89 2.67
C GLU A 84 -19.03 -2.57 1.71
N ALA A 85 -19.06 -3.12 0.50
CA ALA A 85 -18.05 -2.83 -0.53
C ALA A 85 -18.03 -1.34 -0.89
N VAL A 86 -19.19 -0.70 -1.05
CA VAL A 86 -19.30 0.74 -1.30
C VAL A 86 -18.77 1.55 -0.12
N ARG A 87 -19.09 1.15 1.10
CA ARG A 87 -18.60 1.82 2.31
C ARG A 87 -17.08 1.78 2.41
N ILE A 88 -16.48 0.61 2.25
CA ILE A 88 -15.02 0.44 2.28
C ILE A 88 -14.36 1.22 1.15
N MET A 89 -14.87 1.11 -0.07
CA MET A 89 -14.34 1.85 -1.22
C MET A 89 -14.46 3.35 -1.03
N GLY A 90 -15.56 3.84 -0.47
CA GLY A 90 -15.74 5.25 -0.13
C GLY A 90 -14.67 5.76 0.82
N GLN A 91 -14.30 4.96 1.83
CA GLN A 91 -13.24 5.29 2.77
C GLN A 91 -11.86 5.33 2.09
N ILE A 92 -11.57 4.36 1.23
CA ILE A 92 -10.33 4.34 0.43
C ILE A 92 -10.25 5.57 -0.49
N LEU A 93 -11.33 5.92 -1.16
CA LEU A 93 -11.41 7.09 -2.03
C LEU A 93 -11.14 8.40 -1.27
N LEU A 94 -11.68 8.56 -0.06
CA LEU A 94 -11.43 9.73 0.79
C LEU A 94 -9.95 9.82 1.20
N ALA A 95 -9.35 8.70 1.58
CA ALA A 95 -7.93 8.63 1.89
C ALA A 95 -7.06 9.03 0.68
N MET A 96 -7.34 8.44 -0.47
CA MET A 96 -6.59 8.69 -1.69
C MET A 96 -6.81 10.10 -2.24
N ARG A 97 -7.98 10.69 -2.02
CA ARG A 97 -8.23 12.11 -2.35
C ARG A 97 -7.26 13.02 -1.62
N LEU A 98 -7.06 12.80 -0.31
CA LEU A 98 -6.11 13.60 0.45
C LEU A 98 -4.68 13.41 -0.08
N ALA A 99 -4.24 12.17 -0.27
CA ALA A 99 -2.90 11.87 -0.79
C ALA A 99 -2.66 12.54 -2.15
N HIS A 100 -3.58 12.38 -3.08
CA HIS A 100 -3.48 12.96 -4.43
C HIS A 100 -3.50 14.49 -4.42
N THR A 101 -4.30 15.11 -3.55
CA THR A 101 -4.32 16.58 -3.38
C THR A 101 -2.96 17.10 -2.88
N ARG A 102 -2.22 16.30 -2.12
CA ARG A 102 -0.87 16.60 -1.66
C ARG A 102 0.23 16.17 -2.65
N GLY A 103 -0.14 15.71 -3.84
CA GLY A 103 0.79 15.23 -4.86
C GLY A 103 1.43 13.88 -4.56
N ILE A 104 0.86 13.10 -3.65
CA ILE A 104 1.36 11.78 -3.26
C ILE A 104 0.61 10.71 -4.03
N VAL A 105 1.35 9.89 -4.78
CA VAL A 105 0.86 8.71 -5.50
C VAL A 105 1.19 7.48 -4.66
N HIS A 106 0.23 6.57 -4.48
CA HIS A 106 0.44 5.35 -3.69
C HIS A 106 1.41 4.40 -4.38
N ARG A 107 1.21 4.14 -5.66
CA ARG A 107 2.02 3.29 -6.56
C ARG A 107 1.83 1.79 -6.41
N ASP A 108 1.39 1.31 -5.25
CA ASP A 108 1.20 -0.13 -4.97
C ASP A 108 -0.12 -0.37 -4.23
N LEU A 109 -1.20 0.25 -4.72
CA LEU A 109 -2.52 0.10 -4.11
C LEU A 109 -3.10 -1.27 -4.46
N LYS A 110 -3.39 -2.05 -3.42
CA LYS A 110 -3.93 -3.40 -3.48
C LYS A 110 -4.62 -3.73 -2.16
N PRO A 111 -5.48 -4.76 -2.11
CA PRO A 111 -6.22 -5.09 -0.89
C PRO A 111 -5.31 -5.43 0.31
N GLN A 112 -4.12 -5.96 0.08
CA GLN A 112 -3.13 -6.23 1.13
C GLN A 112 -2.64 -4.96 1.83
N ASN A 113 -2.72 -3.82 1.15
CA ASN A 113 -2.31 -2.50 1.66
C ASN A 113 -3.48 -1.66 2.19
N VAL A 114 -4.62 -2.29 2.41
CA VAL A 114 -5.78 -1.71 3.09
C VAL A 114 -6.06 -2.54 4.33
N LEU A 115 -5.86 -1.95 5.50
CA LEU A 115 -6.14 -2.59 6.78
C LEU A 115 -7.57 -2.28 7.21
N LEU A 116 -8.24 -3.25 7.81
CA LEU A 116 -9.54 -3.06 8.42
C LEU A 116 -9.40 -3.06 9.93
N THR A 117 -9.92 -2.01 10.57
CA THR A 117 -10.00 -1.96 12.03
C THR A 117 -11.00 -2.99 12.56
N PRO A 118 -10.97 -3.34 13.86
CA PRO A 118 -12.00 -4.20 14.46
C PRO A 118 -13.43 -3.69 14.24
N ASP A 119 -13.62 -2.37 14.11
CA ASP A 119 -14.89 -1.73 13.80
C ASP A 119 -15.27 -1.80 12.31
N GLY A 120 -14.42 -2.37 11.47
CA GLY A 120 -14.67 -2.53 10.04
C GLY A 120 -14.34 -1.30 9.20
N ASN A 121 -13.58 -0.35 9.72
CA ASN A 121 -13.12 0.83 8.98
C ASN A 121 -11.82 0.58 8.23
N ALA A 122 -11.70 1.12 7.03
CA ALA A 122 -10.51 0.96 6.20
C ALA A 122 -9.44 1.98 6.54
N LYS A 123 -8.18 1.54 6.52
CA LYS A 123 -7.00 2.39 6.61
C LYS A 123 -5.99 1.98 5.54
N VAL A 124 -5.67 2.89 4.64
CA VAL A 124 -4.65 2.69 3.60
C VAL A 124 -3.27 2.78 4.23
N THR A 125 -2.41 1.84 3.88
CA THR A 125 -1.04 1.74 4.38
C THR A 125 -0.06 1.40 3.25
N ASP A 126 1.23 1.34 3.58
CA ASP A 126 2.30 0.88 2.68
C ASP A 126 2.31 1.62 1.33
N PHE A 127 2.13 2.94 1.35
CA PHE A 127 2.41 3.78 0.19
C PHE A 127 3.77 3.38 -0.39
N GLY A 128 3.85 3.24 -1.71
CA GLY A 128 4.93 2.57 -2.43
C GLY A 128 6.32 3.20 -2.31
N ILE A 129 6.72 3.58 -1.11
CA ILE A 129 8.07 4.08 -0.82
C ILE A 129 9.11 3.03 -1.22
N ALA A 130 8.83 1.76 -0.95
CA ALA A 130 9.73 0.66 -1.30
C ALA A 130 9.71 0.31 -2.80
N VAL A 131 8.60 0.56 -3.50
CA VAL A 131 8.46 0.30 -4.95
C VAL A 131 9.31 1.27 -5.76
N ALA A 132 9.47 2.51 -5.29
CA ALA A 132 10.35 3.49 -5.93
C ALA A 132 11.81 3.04 -6.01
N PHE A 133 12.22 2.08 -5.19
CA PHE A 133 13.55 1.48 -5.21
C PHE A 133 13.65 0.25 -6.12
N ALA A 134 12.54 -0.37 -6.46
CA ALA A 134 12.48 -1.60 -7.26
C ALA A 134 12.22 -1.35 -8.76
N GLU A 135 12.12 -0.11 -9.20
CA GLU A 135 11.82 0.25 -10.60
C GLU A 135 12.86 -0.25 -11.63
N THR A 136 13.89 -0.96 -11.21
CA THR A 136 14.94 -1.47 -12.12
C THR A 136 14.89 -2.98 -12.39
N SER A 137 13.97 -3.73 -11.79
CA SER A 137 13.90 -5.18 -12.09
C SER A 137 12.48 -5.75 -11.95
N LEU A 138 11.82 -5.88 -13.09
CA LEU A 138 10.60 -6.70 -13.27
C LEU A 138 10.79 -8.20 -12.93
N THR A 139 11.95 -8.59 -12.44
CA THR A 139 12.36 -10.00 -12.40
C THR A 139 12.49 -10.63 -11.03
N GLN A 140 12.24 -9.95 -9.93
CA GLN A 140 12.46 -10.59 -8.62
C GLN A 140 11.43 -10.27 -7.54
N THR A 141 10.83 -11.32 -7.06
CA THR A 141 10.25 -11.73 -5.77
C THR A 141 8.74 -11.92 -5.74
N ASN A 142 8.29 -12.91 -4.94
CA ASN A 142 6.89 -13.27 -4.68
C ASN A 142 5.99 -12.10 -4.23
N SER A 143 6.55 -11.01 -3.74
CA SER A 143 5.79 -9.81 -3.38
C SER A 143 5.32 -9.01 -4.61
N MET A 144 6.06 -9.09 -5.73
CA MET A 144 5.63 -8.48 -7.00
C MET A 144 4.51 -9.26 -7.68
N LEU A 145 4.45 -10.58 -7.44
CA LEU A 145 3.40 -11.41 -8.03
C LEU A 145 2.00 -10.97 -7.56
N GLY A 146 1.87 -10.56 -6.29
CA GLY A 146 0.61 -10.04 -5.75
C GLY A 146 0.23 -8.66 -6.29
N SER A 147 1.20 -7.83 -6.65
CA SER A 147 0.96 -6.46 -7.14
C SER A 147 0.56 -6.41 -8.61
N VAL A 148 0.99 -7.39 -9.42
CA VAL A 148 0.73 -7.40 -10.87
C VAL A 148 -0.76 -7.45 -11.22
N HIS A 149 -1.57 -8.03 -10.34
CA HIS A 149 -3.03 -8.11 -10.51
C HIS A 149 -3.73 -6.74 -10.50
N TYR A 150 -3.07 -5.72 -9.94
CA TYR A 150 -3.62 -4.37 -9.73
C TYR A 150 -2.89 -3.29 -10.52
N LEU A 151 -1.88 -3.66 -11.30
CA LEU A 151 -1.11 -2.74 -12.15
C LEU A 151 -2.00 -2.08 -13.19
N SER A 152 -1.81 -0.78 -13.39
CA SER A 152 -2.42 -0.08 -14.52
C SER A 152 -1.76 -0.48 -15.85
N PRO A 153 -2.43 -0.29 -17.00
CA PRO A 153 -1.83 -0.56 -18.30
C PRO A 153 -0.52 0.19 -18.55
N GLU A 154 -0.43 1.45 -18.11
CA GLU A 154 0.79 2.24 -18.23
C GLU A 154 1.94 1.69 -17.39
N GLN A 155 1.66 1.20 -16.16
CA GLN A 155 2.67 0.56 -15.33
C GLN A 155 3.12 -0.77 -15.92
N ALA A 156 2.21 -1.55 -16.48
CA ALA A 156 2.52 -2.80 -17.18
C ALA A 156 3.46 -2.60 -18.38
N ARG A 157 3.40 -1.41 -19.00
CA ARG A 157 4.30 -1.00 -20.09
C ARG A 157 5.61 -0.39 -19.62
N GLY A 158 5.86 -0.33 -18.31
CA GLY A 158 7.07 0.22 -17.71
C GLY A 158 7.06 1.72 -17.46
N SER A 159 5.91 2.38 -17.62
CA SER A 159 5.77 3.79 -17.25
C SER A 159 5.66 3.97 -15.75
N LYS A 160 5.99 5.17 -15.27
CA LYS A 160 5.85 5.51 -13.86
C LYS A 160 4.38 5.55 -13.45
N ALA A 161 4.11 5.17 -12.19
CA ALA A 161 2.80 5.30 -11.61
C ALA A 161 2.36 6.76 -11.50
N THR A 162 1.09 7.00 -11.74
CA THR A 162 0.42 8.30 -11.64
C THR A 162 -0.79 8.21 -10.75
N ILE A 163 -1.46 9.35 -10.52
CA ILE A 163 -2.76 9.38 -9.82
C ILE A 163 -3.78 8.45 -10.52
N GLN A 164 -3.78 8.44 -11.85
CA GLN A 164 -4.65 7.58 -12.66
C GLN A 164 -4.35 6.09 -12.43
N SER A 165 -3.10 5.74 -12.22
CA SER A 165 -2.70 4.36 -11.87
C SER A 165 -3.33 3.91 -10.56
N ASP A 166 -3.37 4.77 -9.55
CA ASP A 166 -4.04 4.50 -8.28
C ASP A 166 -5.55 4.34 -8.47
N ILE A 167 -6.17 5.18 -9.30
CA ILE A 167 -7.60 5.10 -9.61
C ILE A 167 -7.93 3.78 -10.30
N TYR A 168 -7.10 3.35 -11.25
CA TYR A 168 -7.22 2.05 -11.89
C TYR A 168 -7.17 0.91 -10.88
N ALA A 169 -6.17 0.92 -9.99
CA ALA A 169 -6.03 -0.07 -8.93
C ALA A 169 -7.25 -0.12 -8.00
N MET A 170 -7.81 1.03 -7.64
CA MET A 170 -9.06 1.10 -6.87
C MET A 170 -10.23 0.43 -7.59
N GLY A 171 -10.33 0.58 -8.90
CA GLY A 171 -11.33 -0.11 -9.72
C GLY A 171 -11.19 -1.63 -9.66
N ILE A 172 -9.95 -2.15 -9.72
CA ILE A 172 -9.67 -3.58 -9.59
C ILE A 172 -10.02 -4.08 -8.18
N ILE A 173 -9.68 -3.33 -7.15
CA ILE A 173 -10.04 -3.66 -5.76
C ILE A 173 -11.56 -3.72 -5.59
N PHE A 174 -12.28 -2.76 -6.16
CA PHE A 174 -13.74 -2.71 -6.07
C PHE A 174 -14.38 -3.90 -6.79
N TYR A 175 -13.89 -4.25 -7.96
CA TYR A 175 -14.31 -5.45 -8.68
C TYR A 175 -14.10 -6.70 -7.82
N GLU A 176 -12.93 -6.85 -7.20
CA GLU A 176 -12.62 -7.99 -6.33
C GLU A 176 -13.54 -8.06 -5.10
N MET A 177 -13.84 -6.94 -4.46
CA MET A 177 -14.79 -6.89 -3.35
C MET A 177 -16.18 -7.35 -3.75
N LEU A 178 -16.67 -6.93 -4.93
CA LEU A 178 -18.02 -7.23 -5.40
C LEU A 178 -18.17 -8.67 -5.90
N THR A 179 -17.11 -9.26 -6.45
CA THR A 179 -17.16 -10.58 -7.10
C THR A 179 -16.48 -11.69 -6.29
N GLY A 180 -15.57 -11.33 -5.39
CA GLY A 180 -14.69 -12.27 -4.70
C GLY A 180 -13.51 -12.75 -5.53
N HIS A 181 -13.35 -12.24 -6.77
CA HIS A 181 -12.33 -12.66 -7.72
C HIS A 181 -11.59 -11.46 -8.31
N ILE A 182 -10.30 -11.65 -8.61
CA ILE A 182 -9.54 -10.70 -9.43
C ILE A 182 -9.96 -10.83 -10.91
N PRO A 183 -10.04 -9.71 -11.66
CA PRO A 183 -10.48 -9.75 -13.06
C PRO A 183 -9.46 -10.40 -14.00
N TYR A 184 -8.18 -10.32 -13.66
CA TYR A 184 -7.09 -10.83 -14.51
C TYR A 184 -6.18 -11.75 -13.70
N ASP A 185 -5.94 -12.94 -14.23
CA ASP A 185 -5.08 -13.95 -13.61
C ASP A 185 -4.34 -14.76 -14.66
N GLY A 186 -3.28 -15.46 -14.28
CA GLY A 186 -2.45 -16.26 -15.17
C GLY A 186 -1.27 -16.92 -14.46
N ASP A 187 -0.55 -17.74 -15.20
CA ASP A 187 0.56 -18.56 -14.68
C ASP A 187 1.83 -17.76 -14.43
N SER A 188 1.94 -16.55 -14.93
CA SER A 188 3.11 -15.68 -14.72
C SER A 188 2.71 -14.20 -14.63
N ALA A 189 3.58 -13.42 -13.99
CA ALA A 189 3.41 -11.97 -13.89
C ALA A 189 3.28 -11.29 -15.27
N VAL A 190 4.04 -11.77 -16.26
CA VAL A 190 3.98 -11.27 -17.65
C VAL A 190 2.63 -11.54 -18.28
N THR A 191 2.11 -12.76 -18.11
CA THR A 191 0.78 -13.15 -18.64
C THR A 191 -0.33 -12.29 -18.03
N ILE A 192 -0.26 -12.02 -16.74
CA ILE A 192 -1.23 -11.16 -16.05
C ILE A 192 -1.10 -9.72 -16.54
N ALA A 193 0.11 -9.19 -16.60
CA ALA A 193 0.36 -7.80 -17.03
C ALA A 193 -0.14 -7.53 -18.47
N LEU A 194 -0.08 -8.52 -19.35
CA LEU A 194 -0.55 -8.40 -20.73
C LEU A 194 -2.08 -8.31 -20.85
N GLN A 195 -2.82 -8.70 -19.83
CA GLN A 195 -4.28 -8.65 -19.81
C GLN A 195 -4.81 -7.26 -19.44
N HIS A 196 -4.01 -6.47 -18.73
CA HIS A 196 -4.32 -5.08 -18.39
C HIS A 196 -4.13 -4.16 -19.60
#